data_76de4ca00c1118e078cc88b7ff92aa2b
#
_entry.id   76de4ca00c1118e078cc88b7ff92aa2b
#
_cell.length_a   1.000
_cell.length_b   1.000
_cell.length_c   1.000
_cell.angle_alpha   90.00
_cell.angle_beta   90.00
_cell.angle_gamma   90.00
#
_symmetry.space_group_name_H-M   'P 1'
#
loop_
_entity.id
_entity.type
_entity.pdbx_description
1 polymer ?
#
loop_
_entity_poly.entity_id
_entity_poly.type
_entity_poly.pdbx_seq_one_letter_code
_entity_poly.pdbx_strand_id
1 'polypeptide(L)'
;DRFLPSMQQIFVVVHLIGKILYSFVDALGNDESQRFYATKGKYYIAEGQRLFRDRQQAHLQSFYSKSAEIFPRICVNMQRFLDAMFILFEMRKNEDLQFTQNIDQTFVTKAKLYIDKHLVCNKRSNGDIISYVALETCHTTANLFDNYLFKNTLNLFNIDHSLNQTSIPSTQ
;
A
#
# COMPACT_ATOMS: atom_id res chain seq x y z
N ASP A 1 27.58 5.29 -6.54
CA ASP A 1 26.58 6.37 -6.46
C ASP A 1 25.20 5.77 -6.30
N ARG A 2 24.56 6.04 -5.16
CA ARG A 2 23.17 5.62 -4.94
C ARG A 2 22.27 6.59 -5.69
N PHE A 3 21.67 6.12 -6.78
CA PHE A 3 20.65 6.88 -7.50
C PHE A 3 19.39 6.99 -6.63
N LEU A 4 19.01 8.22 -6.33
CA LEU A 4 17.71 8.53 -5.75
C LEU A 4 17.03 9.52 -6.70
N PRO A 5 15.89 9.15 -7.31
CA PRO A 5 15.11 10.09 -8.11
C PRO A 5 14.59 11.22 -7.22
N SER A 6 14.37 12.40 -7.80
CA SER A 6 13.78 13.51 -7.06
C SER A 6 12.33 13.20 -6.68
N MET A 7 11.86 13.77 -5.58
CA MET A 7 10.46 13.60 -5.16
C MET A 7 9.49 14.07 -6.24
N GLN A 8 9.84 15.12 -6.98
CA GLN A 8 9.03 15.62 -8.09
C GLN A 8 8.91 14.58 -9.22
N GLN A 9 10.01 13.92 -9.60
CA GLN A 9 10.00 12.85 -10.60
C GLN A 9 9.12 11.69 -10.14
N ILE A 10 9.24 11.27 -8.88
CA ILE A 10 8.39 10.22 -8.30
C ILE A 10 6.91 10.61 -8.38
N PHE A 11 6.55 11.82 -7.93
CA PHE A 11 5.15 12.27 -7.96
C PHE A 11 4.57 12.32 -9.37
N VAL A 12 5.34 12.79 -10.36
CA VAL A 12 4.87 12.80 -11.75
C VAL A 12 4.63 11.37 -12.25
N VAL A 13 5.55 10.44 -12.01
CA VAL A 13 5.37 9.05 -12.46
C VAL A 13 4.20 8.38 -11.72
N VAL A 14 4.06 8.57 -10.41
CA VAL A 14 2.89 8.10 -9.64
C VAL A 14 1.59 8.65 -10.21
N HIS A 15 1.56 9.93 -10.58
CA HIS A 15 0.38 10.54 -11.22
C HIS A 15 0.07 9.90 -12.58
N LEU A 16 1.07 9.65 -13.41
CA LEU A 16 0.91 8.98 -14.69
C LEU A 16 0.37 7.55 -14.55
N ILE A 17 0.87 6.82 -13.55
CA ILE A 17 0.41 5.46 -13.19
C ILE A 17 -1.01 5.50 -12.60
N GLY A 18 -1.46 6.63 -12.06
CA GLY A 18 -2.73 6.76 -11.36
C GLY A 18 -3.98 6.34 -12.16
N LYS A 19 -3.88 6.27 -13.50
CA LYS A 19 -4.93 5.77 -14.38
C LYS A 19 -4.97 4.25 -14.53
N ILE A 20 -3.94 3.54 -14.06
CA ILE A 20 -3.86 2.09 -14.10
C ILE A 20 -4.70 1.54 -12.95
N LEU A 21 -5.56 0.58 -13.25
CA LEU A 21 -6.30 -0.17 -12.25
C LEU A 21 -5.39 -1.24 -11.63
N TYR A 22 -5.50 -1.44 -10.34
CA TYR A 22 -4.74 -2.47 -9.62
C TYR A 22 -5.65 -3.58 -9.14
N SER A 23 -5.26 -4.82 -9.43
CA SER A 23 -5.94 -6.03 -8.99
C SER A 23 -5.08 -6.78 -7.97
N PHE A 24 -5.73 -7.47 -7.04
CA PHE A 24 -5.07 -8.40 -6.11
C PHE A 24 -5.04 -9.85 -6.65
N VAL A 25 -5.59 -10.06 -7.83
CA VAL A 25 -5.54 -11.33 -8.57
C VAL A 25 -4.74 -11.09 -9.83
N ASP A 26 -3.69 -11.88 -10.08
CA ASP A 26 -2.84 -11.72 -11.25
C ASP A 26 -3.47 -12.29 -12.54
N ALA A 27 -2.75 -12.17 -13.65
CA ALA A 27 -3.21 -12.64 -14.96
C ALA A 27 -3.42 -14.15 -15.03
N LEU A 28 -2.73 -14.91 -14.19
CA LEU A 28 -2.82 -16.37 -14.12
C LEU A 28 -3.89 -16.86 -13.16
N GLY A 29 -4.61 -15.92 -12.51
CA GLY A 29 -5.64 -16.24 -11.52
C GLY A 29 -5.08 -16.51 -10.13
N ASN A 30 -3.79 -16.21 -9.86
CA ASN A 30 -3.24 -16.32 -8.53
C ASN A 30 -3.83 -15.22 -7.63
N ASP A 31 -4.45 -15.63 -6.55
CA ASP A 31 -5.21 -14.78 -5.62
C ASP A 31 -4.55 -14.67 -4.23
N GLU A 32 -3.26 -15.00 -4.09
CA GLU A 32 -2.56 -14.97 -2.81
C GLU A 32 -2.60 -13.58 -2.15
N SER A 33 -2.37 -12.52 -2.92
CA SER A 33 -2.48 -11.15 -2.45
C SER A 33 -3.90 -10.82 -1.97
N GLN A 34 -4.92 -11.28 -2.68
CA GLN A 34 -6.32 -11.12 -2.31
C GLN A 34 -6.64 -11.85 -1.01
N ARG A 35 -6.22 -13.11 -0.89
CA ARG A 35 -6.40 -13.91 0.32
C ARG A 35 -5.69 -13.27 1.52
N PHE A 36 -4.49 -12.76 1.32
CA PHE A 36 -3.74 -12.09 2.36
C PHE A 36 -4.46 -10.85 2.91
N TYR A 37 -4.86 -9.91 2.03
CA TYR A 37 -5.52 -8.70 2.53
C TYR A 37 -6.90 -8.99 3.12
N ALA A 38 -7.63 -9.97 2.59
CA ALA A 38 -8.92 -10.38 3.13
C ALA A 38 -8.77 -11.00 4.54
N THR A 39 -7.74 -11.82 4.76
CA THR A 39 -7.41 -12.37 6.08
C THR A 39 -7.03 -11.27 7.07
N LYS A 40 -6.24 -10.30 6.63
CA LYS A 40 -5.85 -9.14 7.44
C LYS A 40 -7.07 -8.29 7.82
N GLY A 41 -7.96 -8.04 6.86
CA GLY A 41 -9.22 -7.33 7.10
C GLY A 41 -10.13 -8.04 8.12
N LYS A 42 -10.28 -9.37 7.99
CA LYS A 42 -11.01 -10.18 8.97
C LYS A 42 -10.41 -10.09 10.37
N TYR A 43 -9.08 -10.11 10.48
CA TYR A 43 -8.37 -9.92 11.74
C TYR A 43 -8.73 -8.57 12.39
N TYR A 44 -8.65 -7.46 11.65
CA TYR A 44 -9.00 -6.15 12.19
C TYR A 44 -10.45 -6.09 12.66
N ILE A 45 -11.39 -6.61 11.87
CA ILE A 45 -12.81 -6.62 12.24
C ILE A 45 -13.02 -7.45 13.51
N ALA A 46 -12.45 -8.64 13.61
CA ALA A 46 -12.58 -9.52 14.75
C ALA A 46 -12.00 -8.88 16.03
N GLU A 47 -10.83 -8.25 15.93
CA GLU A 47 -10.19 -7.58 17.06
C GLU A 47 -11.00 -6.36 17.52
N GLY A 48 -11.55 -5.57 16.61
CA GLY A 48 -12.44 -4.47 16.95
C GLY A 48 -13.71 -4.95 17.67
N GLN A 49 -14.30 -6.04 17.22
CA GLN A 49 -15.48 -6.64 17.86
C GLN A 49 -15.13 -7.19 19.25
N ARG A 50 -13.96 -7.80 19.42
CA ARG A 50 -13.47 -8.28 20.70
C ARG A 50 -13.33 -7.14 21.70
N LEU A 51 -12.64 -6.06 21.31
CA LEU A 51 -12.44 -4.90 22.17
C LEU A 51 -13.75 -4.21 22.55
N PHE A 52 -14.73 -4.17 21.65
CA PHE A 52 -16.05 -3.65 21.95
C PHE A 52 -16.78 -4.50 23.01
N ARG A 53 -16.80 -5.83 22.85
CA ARG A 53 -17.46 -6.74 23.79
C ARG A 53 -16.82 -6.73 25.17
N ASP A 54 -15.49 -6.82 25.21
CA ASP A 54 -14.74 -7.02 26.43
C ASP A 54 -14.58 -5.71 27.24
N ARG A 55 -14.57 -4.57 26.55
CA ARG A 55 -14.22 -3.28 27.16
C ARG A 55 -15.18 -2.13 26.86
N GLN A 56 -16.22 -2.37 26.07
CA GLN A 56 -17.18 -1.37 25.60
C GLN A 56 -16.51 -0.15 24.89
N GLN A 57 -15.38 -0.40 24.23
CA GLN A 57 -14.60 0.63 23.53
C GLN A 57 -15.09 0.80 22.07
N ALA A 58 -16.26 1.41 21.91
CA ALA A 58 -16.87 1.61 20.58
C ALA A 58 -15.99 2.37 19.59
N HIS A 59 -15.19 3.33 20.06
CA HIS A 59 -14.25 4.07 19.23
C HIS A 59 -13.15 3.19 18.65
N LEU A 60 -12.66 2.20 19.41
CA LEU A 60 -11.68 1.23 18.92
C LEU A 60 -12.29 0.29 17.89
N GLN A 61 -13.51 -0.18 18.11
CA GLN A 61 -14.21 -0.98 17.09
C GLN A 61 -14.30 -0.24 15.76
N SER A 62 -14.71 1.03 15.80
CA SER A 62 -14.78 1.87 14.59
C SER A 62 -13.40 2.02 13.92
N PHE A 63 -12.36 2.28 14.69
CA PHE A 63 -11.00 2.40 14.20
C PHE A 63 -10.51 1.12 13.51
N TYR A 64 -10.68 -0.03 14.14
CA TYR A 64 -10.31 -1.32 13.57
C TYR A 64 -11.11 -1.66 12.30
N SER A 65 -12.41 -1.37 12.30
CA SER A 65 -13.24 -1.56 11.10
C SER A 65 -12.76 -0.70 9.93
N LYS A 66 -12.44 0.58 10.20
CA LYS A 66 -11.85 1.48 9.20
C LYS A 66 -10.48 1.02 8.71
N SER A 67 -9.67 0.42 9.59
CA SER A 67 -8.37 -0.15 9.22
C SER A 67 -8.53 -1.28 8.19
N ALA A 68 -9.56 -2.11 8.32
CA ALA A 68 -9.86 -3.15 7.35
C ALA A 68 -10.19 -2.59 5.94
N GLU A 69 -10.87 -1.43 5.87
CA GLU A 69 -11.18 -0.75 4.61
C GLU A 69 -9.97 -0.03 4.00
N ILE A 70 -9.11 0.55 4.85
CA ILE A 70 -7.98 1.39 4.43
C ILE A 70 -6.80 0.53 3.98
N PHE A 71 -6.56 -0.60 4.63
CA PHE A 71 -5.39 -1.45 4.38
C PHE A 71 -5.20 -1.81 2.90
N PRO A 72 -6.20 -2.34 2.16
CA PRO A 72 -6.02 -2.65 0.74
C PRO A 72 -5.73 -1.40 -0.10
N ARG A 73 -6.25 -0.24 0.25
CA ARG A 73 -5.96 1.03 -0.44
C ARG A 73 -4.50 1.45 -0.24
N ILE A 74 -3.95 1.24 0.97
CA ILE A 74 -2.54 1.48 1.23
C ILE A 74 -1.67 0.51 0.45
N CYS A 75 -2.04 -0.78 0.34
CA CYS A 75 -1.34 -1.75 -0.50
C CYS A 75 -1.26 -1.29 -1.97
N VAL A 76 -2.37 -0.81 -2.54
CA VAL A 76 -2.41 -0.28 -3.91
C VAL A 76 -1.49 0.95 -4.04
N ASN A 77 -1.54 1.88 -3.09
CA ASN A 77 -0.69 3.08 -3.15
C ASN A 77 0.79 2.75 -2.99
N MET A 78 1.12 1.78 -2.15
CA MET A 78 2.49 1.28 -2.00
C MET A 78 2.98 0.63 -3.30
N GLN A 79 2.14 -0.20 -3.94
CA GLN A 79 2.48 -0.79 -5.24
C GLN A 79 2.72 0.28 -6.30
N ARG A 80 1.85 1.29 -6.39
CA ARG A 80 2.05 2.42 -7.31
C ARG A 80 3.36 3.16 -7.08
N PHE A 81 3.73 3.35 -5.83
CA PHE A 81 5.02 3.97 -5.47
C PHE A 81 6.20 3.10 -5.92
N LEU A 82 6.15 1.79 -5.66
CA LEU A 82 7.19 0.84 -6.07
C LEU A 82 7.29 0.76 -7.59
N ASP A 83 6.17 0.74 -8.30
CA ASP A 83 6.12 0.75 -9.76
C ASP A 83 6.73 2.05 -10.33
N ALA A 84 6.43 3.20 -9.71
CA ALA A 84 7.05 4.47 -10.11
C ALA A 84 8.56 4.47 -9.92
N MET A 85 9.04 3.94 -8.79
CA MET A 85 10.47 3.76 -8.54
C MET A 85 11.11 2.83 -9.57
N PHE A 86 10.47 1.71 -9.88
CA PHE A 86 10.93 0.78 -10.90
C PHE A 86 11.07 1.45 -12.28
N ILE A 87 10.06 2.20 -12.71
CA ILE A 87 10.09 2.95 -13.97
C ILE A 87 11.26 3.94 -14.01
N LEU A 88 11.46 4.69 -12.92
CA LEU A 88 12.55 5.67 -12.84
C LEU A 88 13.94 4.98 -12.85
N PHE A 89 14.08 3.82 -12.22
CA PHE A 89 15.30 3.02 -12.30
C PHE A 89 15.57 2.47 -13.70
N GLU A 90 14.54 1.99 -14.41
CA GLU A 90 14.68 1.52 -15.80
C GLU A 90 15.02 2.67 -16.75
N MET A 91 14.40 3.85 -16.57
CA MET A 91 14.78 5.05 -17.34
C MET A 91 16.25 5.43 -17.07
N ARG A 92 16.70 5.36 -15.84
CA ARG A 92 18.10 5.65 -15.47
C ARG A 92 19.07 4.65 -16.08
N LYS A 93 18.76 3.36 -15.99
CA LYS A 93 19.58 2.27 -16.54
C LYS A 93 19.81 2.41 -18.05
N ASN A 94 18.83 2.96 -18.77
CA ASN A 94 18.91 3.19 -20.20
C ASN A 94 19.38 4.61 -20.55
N GLU A 95 19.95 5.34 -19.59
CA GLU A 95 20.46 6.72 -19.76
C GLU A 95 19.40 7.74 -20.16
N ASP A 96 18.12 7.39 -20.07
CA ASP A 96 17.00 8.26 -20.42
C ASP A 96 16.62 9.22 -19.29
N LEU A 97 17.22 9.07 -18.11
CA LEU A 97 17.00 9.92 -16.94
C LEU A 97 18.33 10.44 -16.39
N GLN A 98 18.47 11.76 -16.30
CA GLN A 98 19.60 12.42 -15.64
C GLN A 98 19.20 13.00 -14.29
N PHE A 99 20.15 13.10 -13.34
CA PHE A 99 19.90 13.63 -11.99
C PHE A 99 19.35 15.05 -11.95
N THR A 100 19.75 15.86 -12.90
CA THR A 100 19.40 17.29 -13.01
C THR A 100 18.27 17.53 -14.00
N GLN A 101 17.62 16.47 -14.48
CA GLN A 101 16.60 16.62 -15.50
C GLN A 101 15.39 17.35 -14.94
N ASN A 102 15.07 18.49 -15.51
CA ASN A 102 13.83 19.19 -15.27
C ASN A 102 12.66 18.31 -15.74
N ILE A 103 11.55 18.40 -15.02
CA ILE A 103 10.32 17.75 -15.45
C ILE A 103 9.72 18.58 -16.58
N ASP A 104 10.01 18.16 -17.78
CA ASP A 104 9.48 18.74 -19.01
C ASP A 104 8.60 17.72 -19.76
N GLN A 105 8.07 18.13 -20.90
CA GLN A 105 7.25 17.26 -21.75
C GLN A 105 8.04 16.03 -22.25
N THR A 106 9.35 16.15 -22.43
CA THR A 106 10.22 15.05 -22.85
C THR A 106 10.28 13.97 -21.78
N PHE A 107 10.49 14.38 -20.51
CA PHE A 107 10.43 13.46 -19.36
C PHE A 107 9.09 12.73 -19.29
N VAL A 108 7.97 13.48 -19.38
CA VAL A 108 6.62 12.90 -19.32
C VAL A 108 6.39 11.90 -20.44
N THR A 109 6.83 12.21 -21.66
CA THR A 109 6.69 11.32 -22.81
C THR A 109 7.50 10.04 -22.63
N LYS A 110 8.76 10.16 -22.20
CA LYS A 110 9.60 8.99 -21.90
C LYS A 110 9.01 8.14 -20.78
N ALA A 111 8.60 8.75 -19.67
CA ALA A 111 7.98 8.02 -18.57
C ALA A 111 6.74 7.22 -19.01
N LYS A 112 5.88 7.80 -19.86
CA LYS A 112 4.73 7.08 -20.44
C LYS A 112 5.16 5.87 -21.27
N LEU A 113 6.20 6.00 -22.11
CA LEU A 113 6.72 4.87 -22.91
C LEU A 113 7.21 3.72 -22.00
N TYR A 114 7.91 4.05 -20.91
CA TYR A 114 8.36 3.04 -19.95
C TYR A 114 7.20 2.40 -19.17
N ILE A 115 6.19 3.19 -18.78
CA ILE A 115 4.97 2.68 -18.14
C ILE A 115 4.27 1.70 -19.10
N ASP A 116 4.05 2.09 -20.36
CA ASP A 116 3.41 1.25 -21.36
C ASP A 116 4.20 -0.05 -21.59
N LYS A 117 5.52 0.03 -21.64
CA LYS A 117 6.39 -1.12 -21.85
C LYS A 117 6.43 -2.10 -20.69
N HIS A 118 6.42 -1.60 -19.45
CA HIS A 118 6.75 -2.41 -18.27
C HIS A 118 5.57 -2.71 -17.35
N LEU A 119 4.54 -1.85 -17.32
CA LEU A 119 3.41 -1.99 -16.39
C LEU A 119 2.11 -2.40 -17.07
N VAL A 120 2.01 -2.24 -18.40
CA VAL A 120 0.79 -2.62 -19.14
C VAL A 120 0.81 -4.12 -19.37
N CYS A 121 0.36 -4.86 -18.37
CA CYS A 121 0.36 -6.31 -18.41
C CYS A 121 -0.88 -6.89 -19.09
N ASN A 122 -2.06 -6.33 -18.87
CA ASN A 122 -3.31 -6.81 -19.46
C ASN A 122 -4.26 -5.65 -19.77
N LYS A 123 -4.88 -5.72 -20.94
CA LYS A 123 -6.03 -4.88 -21.29
C LYS A 123 -7.30 -5.69 -21.13
N ARG A 124 -8.26 -5.17 -20.39
CA ARG A 124 -9.62 -5.72 -20.37
C ARG A 124 -10.30 -5.45 -21.71
N SER A 125 -11.39 -6.17 -21.98
CA SER A 125 -12.23 -5.97 -23.18
C SER A 125 -12.75 -4.54 -23.34
N ASN A 126 -12.87 -3.78 -22.25
CA ASN A 126 -13.24 -2.36 -22.24
C ASN A 126 -12.05 -1.40 -22.43
N GLY A 127 -10.82 -1.91 -22.62
CA GLY A 127 -9.61 -1.12 -22.82
C GLY A 127 -8.90 -0.67 -21.55
N ASP A 128 -9.42 -1.00 -20.36
CA ASP A 128 -8.75 -0.67 -19.08
C ASP A 128 -7.44 -1.42 -18.94
N ILE A 129 -6.42 -0.70 -18.48
CA ILE A 129 -5.10 -1.26 -18.17
C ILE A 129 -5.11 -1.72 -16.72
N ILE A 130 -4.68 -2.97 -16.49
CA ILE A 130 -4.64 -3.55 -15.15
C ILE A 130 -3.20 -3.94 -14.82
N SER A 131 -2.74 -3.49 -13.66
CA SER A 131 -1.55 -4.00 -13.00
C SER A 131 -1.94 -4.81 -11.75
N TYR A 132 -0.95 -5.37 -11.04
CA TYR A 132 -1.19 -6.26 -9.92
C TYR A 132 -0.49 -5.79 -8.67
N VAL A 133 -1.14 -5.99 -7.52
CA VAL A 133 -0.52 -5.80 -6.21
C VAL A 133 0.20 -7.09 -5.85
N ALA A 134 1.52 -7.04 -5.75
CA ALA A 134 2.33 -8.18 -5.37
C ALA A 134 2.09 -8.59 -3.90
N LEU A 135 2.17 -9.88 -3.61
CA LEU A 135 2.06 -10.39 -2.24
C LEU A 135 3.11 -9.78 -1.31
N GLU A 136 4.34 -9.62 -1.80
CA GLU A 136 5.42 -8.97 -1.05
C GLU A 136 5.09 -7.53 -0.68
N THR A 137 4.44 -6.79 -1.58
CA THR A 137 3.94 -5.44 -1.30
C THR A 137 2.89 -5.45 -0.19
N CYS A 138 1.99 -6.44 -0.19
CA CYS A 138 1.01 -6.62 0.88
C CYS A 138 1.67 -6.90 2.23
N HIS A 139 2.69 -7.77 2.27
CA HIS A 139 3.46 -8.06 3.50
C HIS A 139 4.21 -6.85 4.02
N THR A 140 4.93 -6.14 3.14
CA THR A 140 5.66 -4.92 3.49
C THR A 140 4.72 -3.84 4.01
N THR A 141 3.57 -3.66 3.34
CA THR A 141 2.53 -2.72 3.75
C THR A 141 1.93 -3.09 5.10
N ALA A 142 1.66 -4.39 5.34
CA ALA A 142 1.15 -4.85 6.63
C ALA A 142 2.13 -4.53 7.77
N ASN A 143 3.40 -4.75 7.54
CA ASN A 143 4.45 -4.46 8.52
C ASN A 143 4.53 -2.96 8.85
N LEU A 144 4.50 -2.11 7.81
CA LEU A 144 4.47 -0.65 7.96
C LEU A 144 3.18 -0.20 8.67
N PHE A 145 2.04 -0.75 8.27
CA PHE A 145 0.74 -0.39 8.81
C PHE A 145 0.64 -0.74 10.30
N ASP A 146 0.94 -1.98 10.66
CA ASP A 146 0.79 -2.46 12.05
C ASP A 146 1.80 -1.82 13.00
N ASN A 147 3.07 -1.74 12.59
CA ASN A 147 4.15 -1.32 13.49
C ASN A 147 4.31 0.20 13.60
N TYR A 148 3.88 0.95 12.59
CA TYR A 148 4.06 2.40 12.56
C TYR A 148 2.75 3.17 12.49
N LEU A 149 1.96 2.98 11.43
CA LEU A 149 0.78 3.82 11.21
C LEU A 149 -0.30 3.54 12.25
N PHE A 150 -0.61 2.28 12.46
CA PHE A 150 -1.64 1.85 13.41
C PHE A 150 -1.26 2.22 14.84
N LYS A 151 -0.05 1.86 15.25
CA LYS A 151 0.48 2.13 16.58
C LYS A 151 0.55 3.62 16.90
N ASN A 152 1.04 4.44 15.96
CA ASN A 152 1.13 5.88 16.15
C ASN A 152 -0.25 6.54 16.19
N THR A 153 -1.21 6.06 15.39
CA THR A 153 -2.58 6.56 15.45
C THR A 153 -3.23 6.28 16.80
N LEU A 154 -3.03 5.09 17.36
CA LEU A 154 -3.52 4.75 18.69
C LEU A 154 -2.89 5.63 19.78
N ASN A 155 -1.59 5.90 19.66
CA ASN A 155 -0.89 6.79 20.59
C ASN A 155 -1.41 8.24 20.52
N LEU A 156 -1.70 8.75 19.33
CA LEU A 156 -2.24 10.10 19.13
C LEU A 156 -3.60 10.30 19.83
N PHE A 157 -4.40 9.25 19.89
CA PHE A 157 -5.70 9.28 20.56
C PHE A 157 -5.63 8.91 22.03
N ASN A 158 -4.43 8.85 22.65
CA ASN A 158 -4.22 8.40 24.03
C ASN A 158 -4.89 7.05 24.34
N ILE A 159 -4.95 6.17 23.35
CA ILE A 159 -5.51 4.85 23.52
C ILE A 159 -4.41 4.00 24.12
N ASP A 160 -4.37 3.95 25.44
CA ASP A 160 -3.35 3.21 26.17
C ASP A 160 -3.57 1.71 26.03
N HIS A 161 -2.67 1.05 25.31
CA HIS A 161 -2.63 -0.40 25.21
C HIS A 161 -2.04 -1.07 26.47
N SER A 162 -1.39 -0.31 27.37
CA SER A 162 -0.73 -0.84 28.55
C SER A 162 -1.73 -1.31 29.64
N LEU A 163 -2.99 -0.88 29.56
CA LEU A 163 -4.05 -1.37 30.46
C LEU A 163 -4.42 -2.85 30.25
N ASN A 164 -3.75 -3.54 29.33
CA ASN A 164 -4.03 -4.94 29.02
C ASN A 164 -3.24 -5.97 29.83
N GLN A 165 -2.32 -5.53 30.68
CA GLN A 165 -1.45 -6.47 31.41
C GLN A 165 -1.69 -6.56 32.93
N THR A 166 -2.65 -5.87 33.48
CA THR A 166 -2.88 -5.94 34.93
C THR A 166 -4.33 -6.27 35.23
N SER A 167 -4.62 -7.52 35.44
CA SER A 167 -5.38 -8.10 36.54
C SER A 167 -5.84 -9.51 36.21
N ILE A 168 -4.92 -10.46 36.37
CA ILE A 168 -5.35 -11.78 36.87
C ILE A 168 -5.52 -11.57 38.39
N PRO A 169 -6.72 -11.63 38.94
CA PRO A 169 -6.87 -11.67 40.37
C PRO A 169 -6.23 -12.97 40.81
N SER A 170 -5.15 -12.90 41.59
CA SER A 170 -4.68 -14.01 42.39
C SER A 170 -5.78 -14.34 43.37
N THR A 171 -6.56 -15.38 43.08
CA THR A 171 -7.40 -16.08 44.06
C THR A 171 -6.49 -16.71 45.12
N GLN A 172 -6.52 -16.10 46.30
CA GLN A 172 -6.17 -16.79 47.52
C GLN A 172 -7.30 -17.73 47.90
#